data_87640eddbfc19897adf6fd06dc803307
#
_entry.id   87640eddbfc19897adf6fd06dc803307
#
_cell.length_a   1.000
_cell.length_b   1.000
_cell.length_c   1.000
_cell.angle_alpha   90.00
_cell.angle_beta   90.00
_cell.angle_gamma   90.00
#
_symmetry.space_group_name_H-M   'P 1'
#
loop_
_entity.id
_entity.type
_entity.pdbx_description
1 polymer ?
#
loop_
_entity_poly.entity_id
_entity_poly.type
_entity_poly.pdbx_seq_one_letter_code
_entity_poly.pdbx_strand_id
1 'polypeptide(L)'
;MVEPVEIDVPARNEYLGLVRMMVSTLASSRREIDDDRLDDLTLAVSEACSIAVAADDTPGRRLVVSCLEEPDSLTLDVHDGRERLVDPDATPGLPDPHDLDVDDSTPLELIRALVDSLEVIHADDRDILRLRMVCRPSPELLEGY
;
A
#
# COMPACT_ATOMS: atom_id res chain seq x y z
N MET A 1 -5.36 -19.25 10.27
CA MET A 1 -4.88 -17.94 10.71
C MET A 1 -4.03 -17.32 9.60
N VAL A 2 -4.38 -16.15 9.14
CA VAL A 2 -3.70 -15.51 8.04
C VAL A 2 -2.68 -14.51 8.60
N GLU A 3 -1.43 -14.71 8.26
CA GLU A 3 -0.36 -13.81 8.68
C GLU A 3 -0.02 -12.86 7.55
N PRO A 4 0.16 -11.56 7.85
CA PRO A 4 0.58 -10.64 6.80
C PRO A 4 2.01 -10.92 6.37
N VAL A 5 2.27 -10.74 5.09
CA VAL A 5 3.63 -10.76 4.55
C VAL A 5 4.09 -9.31 4.50
N GLU A 6 5.23 -9.03 5.10
CA GLU A 6 5.76 -7.68 5.16
C GLU A 6 7.12 -7.56 4.51
N ILE A 7 7.35 -6.42 3.90
CA ILE A 7 8.67 -6.03 3.45
C ILE A 7 9.01 -4.68 4.09
N ASP A 8 10.22 -4.56 4.60
CA ASP A 8 10.72 -3.36 5.27
C ASP A 8 12.03 -2.97 4.57
N VAL A 9 12.00 -1.85 3.89
CA VAL A 9 13.12 -1.38 3.08
C VAL A 9 13.41 0.09 3.36
N PRO A 10 14.61 0.58 3.00
CA PRO A 10 14.83 2.02 3.06
C PRO A 10 13.80 2.76 2.19
N ALA A 11 13.35 3.92 2.66
CA ALA A 11 12.34 4.71 1.96
C ALA A 11 12.96 5.44 0.76
N ARG A 12 13.32 4.69 -0.26
CA ARG A 12 13.95 5.20 -1.48
C ARG A 12 13.35 4.54 -2.70
N ASN A 13 13.27 5.29 -3.78
CA ASN A 13 12.69 4.82 -5.04
C ASN A 13 13.37 3.56 -5.59
N GLU A 14 14.66 3.41 -5.34
CA GLU A 14 15.42 2.25 -5.84
C GLU A 14 14.97 0.92 -5.26
N TYR A 15 14.22 0.93 -4.14
CA TYR A 15 13.70 -0.28 -3.51
C TYR A 15 12.26 -0.61 -3.90
N LEU A 16 11.60 0.24 -4.68
CA LEU A 16 10.21 0.01 -5.07
C LEU A 16 10.06 -1.22 -5.97
N GLY A 17 11.13 -1.59 -6.68
CA GLY A 17 11.14 -2.83 -7.47
C GLY A 17 10.93 -4.07 -6.61
N LEU A 18 11.51 -4.09 -5.41
CA LEU A 18 11.32 -5.20 -4.48
C LEU A 18 9.88 -5.27 -3.98
N VAL A 19 9.29 -4.12 -3.70
CA VAL A 19 7.88 -4.05 -3.28
C VAL A 19 6.98 -4.60 -4.38
N ARG A 20 7.19 -4.18 -5.62
CA ARG A 20 6.41 -4.67 -6.76
C ARG A 20 6.56 -6.17 -6.94
N MET A 21 7.79 -6.68 -6.76
CA MET A 21 8.05 -8.11 -6.87
C MET A 21 7.29 -8.91 -5.81
N MET A 22 7.27 -8.42 -4.57
CA MET A 22 6.52 -9.06 -3.50
C MET A 22 5.03 -9.11 -3.82
N VAL A 23 4.47 -7.97 -4.22
CA VAL A 23 3.04 -7.87 -4.53
C VAL A 23 2.69 -8.75 -5.71
N SER A 24 3.49 -8.72 -6.77
CA SER A 24 3.26 -9.56 -7.94
C SER A 24 3.29 -11.05 -7.60
N THR A 25 4.23 -11.45 -6.76
CA THR A 25 4.35 -12.85 -6.36
C THR A 25 3.12 -13.31 -5.58
N LEU A 26 2.66 -12.50 -4.63
CA LEU A 26 1.51 -12.83 -3.82
C LEU A 26 0.21 -12.82 -4.63
N ALA A 27 0.04 -11.81 -5.46
CA ALA A 27 -1.18 -11.66 -6.25
C ALA A 27 -1.27 -12.68 -7.38
N SER A 28 -0.14 -13.05 -7.98
CA SER A 28 -0.15 -14.00 -9.10
C SER A 28 -0.55 -15.42 -8.67
N SER A 29 -0.49 -15.72 -7.39
CA SER A 29 -0.97 -17.01 -6.87
C SER A 29 -2.50 -17.07 -6.79
N ARG A 30 -3.17 -15.94 -6.98
CA ARG A 30 -4.63 -15.83 -6.88
C ARG A 30 -5.25 -15.89 -8.27
N ARG A 31 -6.08 -16.91 -8.52
CA ARG A 31 -6.73 -17.08 -9.82
C ARG A 31 -7.75 -16.01 -10.15
N GLU A 32 -8.28 -15.36 -9.12
CA GLU A 32 -9.29 -14.31 -9.26
C GLU A 32 -8.70 -13.00 -9.74
N ILE A 33 -7.37 -12.91 -9.74
CA ILE A 33 -6.68 -11.71 -10.21
C ILE A 33 -6.09 -12.01 -11.58
N ASP A 34 -6.66 -11.41 -12.61
CA ASP A 34 -6.11 -11.53 -13.96
C ASP A 34 -4.92 -10.59 -14.15
N ASP A 35 -4.28 -10.66 -15.30
CA ASP A 35 -3.08 -9.86 -15.57
C ASP A 35 -3.36 -8.36 -15.52
N ASP A 36 -4.52 -7.92 -15.98
CA ASP A 36 -4.88 -6.50 -15.96
C ASP A 36 -5.06 -6.00 -14.53
N ARG A 37 -5.72 -6.80 -13.70
CA ARG A 37 -5.89 -6.43 -12.29
C ARG A 37 -4.57 -6.49 -11.53
N LEU A 38 -3.69 -7.41 -11.90
CA LEU A 38 -2.36 -7.49 -11.31
C LEU A 38 -1.55 -6.24 -11.65
N ASP A 39 -1.61 -5.79 -12.90
CA ASP A 39 -0.94 -4.56 -13.31
C ASP A 39 -1.51 -3.35 -12.58
N ASP A 40 -2.82 -3.29 -12.42
CA ASP A 40 -3.49 -2.21 -11.67
C ASP A 40 -3.02 -2.19 -10.22
N LEU A 41 -2.99 -3.34 -9.58
CA LEU A 41 -2.55 -3.44 -8.19
C LEU A 41 -1.08 -3.03 -8.03
N THR A 42 -0.23 -3.51 -8.93
CA THR A 42 1.20 -3.20 -8.91
C THR A 42 1.42 -1.70 -9.09
N LEU A 43 0.69 -1.08 -10.00
CA LEU A 43 0.77 0.36 -10.22
C LEU A 43 0.27 1.13 -8.99
N ALA A 44 -0.86 0.71 -8.43
CA ALA A 44 -1.43 1.36 -7.26
C ALA A 44 -0.46 1.34 -6.07
N VAL A 45 0.17 0.19 -5.83
CA VAL A 45 1.13 0.06 -4.74
C VAL A 45 2.37 0.91 -5.01
N SER A 46 2.84 0.96 -6.25
CA SER A 46 3.98 1.79 -6.62
C SER A 46 3.68 3.26 -6.36
N GLU A 47 2.49 3.73 -6.72
CA GLU A 47 2.09 5.11 -6.48
C GLU A 47 1.98 5.40 -4.98
N ALA A 48 1.40 4.49 -4.21
CA ALA A 48 1.30 4.65 -2.76
C ALA A 48 2.68 4.72 -2.11
N CYS A 49 3.59 3.87 -2.55
CA CYS A 49 4.97 3.88 -2.05
C CYS A 49 5.70 5.17 -2.43
N SER A 50 5.46 5.67 -3.63
CA SER A 50 6.07 6.94 -4.08
C SER A 50 5.60 8.10 -3.22
N ILE A 51 4.32 8.12 -2.84
CA ILE A 51 3.78 9.13 -1.94
C ILE A 51 4.49 9.03 -0.58
N ALA A 52 4.62 7.82 -0.05
CA ALA A 52 5.27 7.61 1.25
C ALA A 52 6.75 8.01 1.21
N VAL A 53 7.45 7.69 0.12
CA VAL A 53 8.87 8.06 -0.03
C VAL A 53 9.03 9.57 -0.13
N ALA A 54 8.15 10.23 -0.86
CA ALA A 54 8.24 11.68 -1.10
C ALA A 54 7.83 12.52 0.11
N ALA A 55 7.16 11.93 1.09
CA ALA A 55 6.59 12.66 2.21
C ALA A 55 7.65 13.32 3.10
N ASP A 56 8.88 12.83 3.11
CA ASP A 56 9.91 13.32 4.02
C ASP A 56 11.28 12.82 3.55
N ASP A 57 12.28 13.69 3.65
CA ASP A 57 13.67 13.38 3.27
C ASP A 57 14.55 12.96 4.46
N THR A 58 13.96 12.72 5.61
CA THR A 58 14.74 12.38 6.81
C THR A 58 15.60 11.13 6.56
N PRO A 59 16.91 11.19 6.83
CA PRO A 59 17.76 10.02 6.67
C PRO A 59 17.33 8.87 7.59
N GLY A 60 17.48 7.65 7.12
CA GLY A 60 17.15 6.47 7.91
C GLY A 60 15.69 6.09 7.92
N ARG A 61 14.86 6.78 7.15
CA ARG A 61 13.44 6.40 7.04
C ARG A 61 13.29 5.04 6.42
N ARG A 62 12.29 4.32 6.91
CA ARG A 62 11.94 3.01 6.38
C ARG A 62 10.59 3.09 5.69
N LEU A 63 10.40 2.22 4.72
CA LEU A 63 9.14 2.00 4.05
C LEU A 63 8.70 0.58 4.37
N VAL A 64 7.54 0.42 4.94
CA VAL A 64 6.99 -0.89 5.27
C VAL A 64 5.73 -1.11 4.46
N VAL A 65 5.69 -2.23 3.76
CA VAL A 65 4.52 -2.65 3.01
C VAL A 65 4.09 -4.02 3.53
N SER A 66 2.87 -4.10 4.03
CA SER A 66 2.28 -5.34 4.51
C SER A 66 1.19 -5.78 3.57
N CYS A 67 1.16 -7.06 3.25
CA CYS A 67 0.09 -7.63 2.44
C CYS A 67 -0.62 -8.71 3.24
N LEU A 68 -1.91 -8.53 3.45
CA LEU A 68 -2.76 -9.51 4.10
C LEU A 68 -3.62 -10.19 3.04
N GLU A 69 -3.44 -11.49 2.88
CA GLU A 69 -4.25 -12.29 1.98
C GLU A 69 -5.44 -12.85 2.73
N GLU A 70 -6.63 -12.52 2.27
CA GLU A 70 -7.88 -13.07 2.78
C GLU A 70 -8.57 -13.84 1.67
N PRO A 71 -9.54 -14.73 1.99
CA PRO A 71 -10.17 -15.54 0.96
C PRO A 71 -10.78 -14.73 -0.19
N ASP A 72 -11.29 -13.55 0.09
CA ASP A 72 -12.00 -12.72 -0.88
C ASP A 72 -11.29 -11.40 -1.21
N SER A 73 -10.12 -11.16 -0.67
CA SER A 73 -9.44 -9.89 -0.89
C SER A 73 -7.96 -9.93 -0.58
N LEU A 74 -7.26 -8.93 -1.11
CA LEU A 74 -5.90 -8.59 -0.73
C LEU A 74 -5.94 -7.19 -0.13
N THR A 75 -5.35 -7.04 1.05
CA THR A 75 -5.23 -5.75 1.70
C THR A 75 -3.76 -5.41 1.84
N LEU A 76 -3.36 -4.24 1.32
CA LEU A 76 -1.99 -3.78 1.40
C LEU A 76 -1.94 -2.49 2.21
N ASP A 77 -1.08 -2.49 3.20
CA ASP A 77 -0.82 -1.31 4.03
C ASP A 77 0.57 -0.78 3.69
N VAL A 78 0.64 0.48 3.31
CA VAL A 78 1.88 1.18 3.03
C VAL A 78 2.07 2.24 4.10
N HIS A 79 3.15 2.16 4.84
CA HIS A 79 3.41 3.10 5.90
C HIS A 79 4.90 3.30 6.14
N ASP A 80 5.19 4.31 6.93
CA ASP A 80 6.53 4.67 7.33
C ASP A 80 6.91 3.84 8.56
N GLY A 81 8.09 3.22 8.52
CA GLY A 81 8.57 2.36 9.59
C GLY A 81 9.29 3.08 10.72
N ARG A 82 8.95 4.33 11.01
CA ARG A 82 9.66 5.14 12.00
C ARG A 82 9.62 4.68 13.44
N GLU A 83 8.73 3.78 13.77
CA GLU A 83 8.47 3.39 15.15
C GLU A 83 9.69 3.04 15.97
N ARG A 84 10.72 2.52 15.33
CA ARG A 84 11.86 1.98 16.05
C ARG A 84 12.94 3.00 16.35
N LEU A 85 12.76 4.22 15.87
CA LEU A 85 13.71 5.30 16.04
C LEU A 85 13.08 6.48 16.75
N VAL A 86 11.96 6.26 17.43
CA VAL A 86 11.28 7.36 18.12
C VAL A 86 12.11 7.80 19.31
N ASP A 87 12.63 8.99 19.19
CA ASP A 87 13.06 9.76 20.33
C ASP A 87 11.80 10.07 21.12
N PRO A 88 11.68 9.57 22.38
CA PRO A 88 10.46 9.83 23.18
C PRO A 88 10.22 11.32 23.44
N ASP A 89 11.23 12.15 23.21
CA ASP A 89 11.10 13.58 23.35
C ASP A 89 10.75 14.29 22.04
N ALA A 90 10.72 13.55 20.93
CA ALA A 90 10.32 14.11 19.65
C ALA A 90 8.81 14.30 19.64
N THR A 91 8.37 15.52 19.52
CA THR A 91 6.97 15.81 19.28
C THR A 91 6.62 15.23 17.92
N PRO A 92 5.66 14.30 17.83
CA PRO A 92 5.27 13.82 16.52
C PRO A 92 4.79 15.01 15.71
N GLY A 93 5.51 15.31 14.63
CA GLY A 93 5.03 16.24 13.65
C GLY A 93 3.85 15.58 13.01
N LEU A 94 2.66 15.88 13.50
CA LEU A 94 1.45 15.50 12.79
C LEU A 94 1.54 16.16 11.43
N PRO A 95 1.53 15.41 10.34
CA PRO A 95 1.39 16.04 9.06
C PRO A 95 0.10 16.85 9.13
N ASP A 96 0.21 18.10 8.80
CA ASP A 96 -0.95 18.97 8.72
C ASP A 96 -1.95 18.26 7.81
N PRO A 97 -3.21 18.06 8.24
CA PRO A 97 -4.23 17.50 7.37
C PRO A 97 -4.31 18.22 6.03
N HIS A 98 -3.89 19.46 6.00
CA HIS A 98 -3.82 20.21 4.75
C HIS A 98 -2.75 19.71 3.79
N ASP A 99 -1.69 19.09 4.28
CA ASP A 99 -0.64 18.53 3.41
C ASP A 99 -1.10 17.28 2.68
N LEU A 100 -2.12 16.62 3.21
CA LEU A 100 -2.73 15.45 2.56
C LEU A 100 -3.88 15.85 1.65
N ASP A 101 -4.43 17.05 1.83
CA ASP A 101 -5.51 17.57 1.01
C ASP A 101 -5.01 18.41 -0.16
N VAL A 102 -3.74 18.61 -0.22
CA VAL A 102 -3.16 19.46 -1.23
C VAL A 102 -3.34 18.83 -2.59
N ASP A 103 -3.50 19.62 -3.52
CA ASP A 103 -3.42 19.52 -4.98
C ASP A 103 -2.82 18.22 -5.55
N ASP A 104 -2.36 17.34 -4.70
CA ASP A 104 -1.90 16.00 -5.03
C ASP A 104 -3.00 14.98 -4.92
N SER A 105 -4.24 15.43 -5.06
CA SER A 105 -5.39 14.53 -5.20
C SER A 105 -5.22 13.58 -6.37
N THR A 106 -4.43 13.97 -7.37
CA THR A 106 -4.23 13.16 -8.58
C THR A 106 -3.60 11.80 -8.31
N PRO A 107 -2.52 11.67 -7.52
CA PRO A 107 -1.99 10.33 -7.19
C PRO A 107 -2.98 9.49 -6.41
N LEU A 108 -3.70 10.08 -5.46
CA LEU A 108 -4.69 9.34 -4.67
C LEU A 108 -5.88 8.94 -5.54
N GLU A 109 -6.30 9.79 -6.45
CA GLU A 109 -7.37 9.48 -7.39
C GLU A 109 -6.97 8.33 -8.32
N LEU A 110 -5.72 8.34 -8.77
CA LEU A 110 -5.22 7.26 -9.60
C LEU A 110 -5.27 5.93 -8.84
N ILE A 111 -4.83 5.91 -7.58
CA ILE A 111 -4.88 4.71 -6.76
C ILE A 111 -6.32 4.24 -6.60
N ARG A 112 -7.25 5.15 -6.32
CA ARG A 112 -8.66 4.81 -6.16
C ARG A 112 -9.27 4.21 -7.43
N ALA A 113 -8.78 4.63 -8.58
CA ALA A 113 -9.24 4.08 -9.85
C ALA A 113 -8.73 2.66 -10.11
N LEU A 114 -7.63 2.28 -9.46
CA LEU A 114 -6.95 1.01 -9.72
C LEU A 114 -7.33 -0.10 -8.73
N VAL A 115 -7.82 0.26 -7.54
CA VAL A 115 -8.18 -0.69 -6.49
C VAL A 115 -9.64 -0.50 -6.08
N ASP A 116 -10.16 -1.46 -5.33
CA ASP A 116 -11.57 -1.42 -4.92
C ASP A 116 -11.82 -0.44 -3.77
N SER A 117 -10.83 -0.24 -2.91
CA SER A 117 -10.93 0.80 -1.89
C SER A 117 -9.55 1.31 -1.49
N LEU A 118 -9.52 2.58 -1.13
CA LEU A 118 -8.34 3.23 -0.56
C LEU A 118 -8.78 3.96 0.70
N GLU A 119 -8.09 3.68 1.79
CA GLU A 119 -8.31 4.39 3.05
C GLU A 119 -7.00 5.01 3.51
N VAL A 120 -7.07 6.23 4.00
CA VAL A 120 -5.95 6.85 4.69
C VAL A 120 -6.24 6.73 6.18
N ILE A 121 -5.41 5.98 6.88
CA ILE A 121 -5.60 5.71 8.30
C ILE A 121 -4.58 6.51 9.08
N HIS A 122 -5.06 7.35 9.97
CA HIS A 122 -4.20 8.12 10.86
C HIS A 122 -4.00 7.34 12.15
N ALA A 123 -2.87 6.63 12.22
CA ALA A 123 -2.47 5.97 13.47
C ALA A 123 -1.62 6.94 14.28
N ASP A 124 -1.44 6.65 15.55
CA ASP A 124 -0.88 7.56 16.57
C ASP A 124 0.26 8.47 16.10
N ASP A 125 1.18 7.96 15.30
CA ASP A 125 2.36 8.70 14.89
C ASP A 125 2.66 8.57 13.40
N ARG A 126 1.75 7.96 12.63
CA ARG A 126 2.00 7.71 11.22
C ARG A 126 0.69 7.59 10.45
N ASP A 127 0.79 7.83 9.16
CA ASP A 127 -0.30 7.59 8.25
C ASP A 127 -0.07 6.27 7.52
N ILE A 128 -1.15 5.53 7.38
CA ILE A 128 -1.15 4.26 6.67
C ILE A 128 -2.07 4.43 5.46
N LEU A 129 -1.53 4.13 4.29
CA LEU A 129 -2.34 4.03 3.08
C LEU A 129 -2.77 2.57 2.95
N ARG A 130 -4.05 2.31 3.08
CA ARG A 130 -4.59 0.96 2.98
C ARG A 130 -5.32 0.78 1.67
N LEU A 131 -4.79 -0.11 0.83
CA LEU A 131 -5.35 -0.45 -0.45
C LEU A 131 -5.99 -1.83 -0.34
N ARG A 132 -7.20 -1.96 -0.87
CA ARG A 132 -7.88 -3.25 -0.85
C ARG A 132 -8.35 -3.60 -2.25
N MET A 133 -8.04 -4.80 -2.68
CA MET A 133 -8.52 -5.36 -3.94
C MET A 133 -9.35 -6.58 -3.64
N VAL A 134 -10.59 -6.56 -4.08
CA VAL A 134 -11.52 -7.68 -3.90
C VAL A 134 -11.21 -8.74 -4.93
N CYS A 135 -11.07 -9.96 -4.47
CA CYS A 135 -10.77 -11.13 -5.31
C CYS A 135 -12.00 -12.03 -5.34
N ARG A 136 -12.98 -11.66 -6.17
CA ARG A 136 -14.19 -12.45 -6.33
C ARG A 136 -14.09 -13.30 -7.58
N PRO A 137 -14.61 -14.54 -7.54
CA PRO A 137 -14.71 -15.31 -8.77
C PRO A 137 -15.55 -14.52 -9.77
N SER A 138 -15.12 -14.51 -11.02
CA SER A 138 -15.87 -13.87 -12.08
C SER A 138 -17.29 -14.46 -12.15
N PRO A 139 -18.33 -13.65 -12.35
CA PRO A 139 -19.67 -14.18 -12.55
C PRO A 139 -19.74 -15.20 -13.67
N GLU A 140 -18.89 -15.06 -14.68
CA GLU A 140 -18.81 -16.01 -15.79
C GLU A 140 -18.35 -17.39 -15.33
N LEU A 141 -17.49 -17.47 -14.31
CA LEU A 141 -17.08 -18.75 -13.77
C LEU A 141 -18.19 -19.38 -12.93
N LEU A 142 -19.07 -18.59 -12.34
CA LEU A 142 -20.20 -19.08 -11.57
C LEU A 142 -21.34 -19.53 -12.45
N GLU A 143 -21.48 -18.99 -13.64
CA GLU A 143 -22.54 -19.34 -14.60
C GLU A 143 -22.19 -20.57 -15.43
N GLY A 144 -20.99 -21.09 -15.28
CA GLY A 144 -20.54 -22.26 -16.02
C GLY A 144 -21.04 -23.59 -15.49
N TYR A 145 -22.00 -23.57 -14.61
CA TYR A 145 -22.57 -24.80 -14.04
C TYR A 145 -23.99 -25.05 -14.48
#